data_d13b9a5de32719d51c6457487aca8b9b
#
_entry.id   d13b9a5de32719d51c6457487aca8b9b
#
_cell.length_a   1.000
_cell.length_b   1.000
_cell.length_c   1.000
_cell.angle_alpha   90.00
_cell.angle_beta   90.00
_cell.angle_gamma   90.00
#
_symmetry.space_group_name_H-M   'P 1'
#
loop_
_entity.id
_entity.type
_entity.pdbx_description
1 polymer ?
#
loop_
_entity_poly.entity_id
_entity_poly.type
_entity_poly.pdbx_seq_one_letter_code
_entity_poly.pdbx_strand_id
1 'polypeptide(L)'
;MSNKTQVEFLEEIIRLKKENPDFEIHFCVASEEVVEFEKWTQHKITRVEILPWLENGEKIFINEKDIRDFFVGESDFDCWSKEELDKVVTDRYDAAVKMAICVFTNAD
;
A
#
# COMPACT_ATOMS: atom_id res chain seq x y z
N MET A 1 -0.32 9.58 21.90
CA MET A 1 0.82 9.31 21.08
C MET A 1 1.26 7.87 21.22
N SER A 2 1.42 7.23 20.12
CA SER A 2 1.87 5.85 20.13
C SER A 2 3.39 5.82 20.23
N ASN A 3 3.89 5.28 21.33
CA ASN A 3 5.32 5.10 21.52
C ASN A 3 5.69 3.63 21.39
N LYS A 4 5.12 2.98 20.36
CA LYS A 4 5.45 1.58 20.13
C LYS A 4 6.94 1.43 19.87
N THR A 5 7.52 0.44 20.51
CA THR A 5 8.90 0.07 20.25
C THR A 5 8.99 -0.72 18.95
N GLN A 6 10.20 -0.89 18.44
CA GLN A 6 10.40 -1.71 17.24
C GLN A 6 9.95 -3.15 17.49
N VAL A 7 10.15 -3.65 18.70
CA VAL A 7 9.71 -4.99 19.07
C VAL A 7 8.19 -5.10 18.98
N GLU A 8 7.48 -4.08 19.47
CA GLU A 8 6.02 -4.08 19.41
C GLU A 8 5.51 -4.07 17.96
N PHE A 9 6.16 -3.31 17.08
CA PHE A 9 5.80 -3.32 15.67
C PHE A 9 6.03 -4.69 15.04
N LEU A 10 7.14 -5.33 15.37
CA LEU A 10 7.42 -6.68 14.85
C LEU A 10 6.40 -7.69 15.35
N GLU A 11 6.00 -7.59 16.61
CA GLU A 11 4.97 -8.46 17.15
C GLU A 11 3.64 -8.23 16.43
N GLU A 12 3.32 -6.99 16.13
CA GLU A 12 2.10 -6.68 15.39
C GLU A 12 2.13 -7.26 13.97
N ILE A 13 3.27 -7.19 13.29
CA ILE A 13 3.43 -7.78 11.96
C ILE A 13 3.19 -9.30 12.04
N ILE A 14 3.79 -9.95 13.02
CA ILE A 14 3.62 -11.39 13.21
C ILE A 14 2.17 -11.73 13.46
N ARG A 15 1.52 -10.99 14.33
CA ARG A 15 0.11 -11.22 14.66
C ARG A 15 -0.78 -11.08 13.42
N LEU A 16 -0.58 -10.00 12.66
CA LEU A 16 -1.37 -9.76 11.45
C LEU A 16 -1.13 -10.84 10.41
N LYS A 17 0.10 -11.31 10.29
CA LYS A 17 0.42 -12.35 9.33
C LYS A 17 -0.22 -13.70 9.73
N LYS A 18 -0.26 -13.97 11.00
CA LYS A 18 -0.92 -15.20 11.50
C LYS A 18 -2.42 -15.15 11.28
N GLU A 19 -3.02 -13.98 11.46
CA GLU A 19 -4.46 -13.79 11.24
C GLU A 19 -4.82 -13.79 9.76
N ASN A 20 -3.88 -13.39 8.90
CA ASN A 20 -4.10 -13.25 7.47
C ASN A 20 -2.95 -13.90 6.70
N PRO A 21 -2.84 -15.23 6.72
CA PRO A 21 -1.67 -15.91 6.17
C PRO A 21 -1.48 -15.71 4.67
N ASP A 22 -2.54 -15.36 3.96
CA ASP A 22 -2.46 -15.13 2.51
C ASP A 22 -2.03 -13.71 2.15
N PHE A 23 -1.96 -12.82 3.12
CA PHE A 23 -1.56 -11.45 2.85
C PHE A 23 -0.04 -11.36 2.72
N GLU A 24 0.42 -10.62 1.73
CA GLU A 24 1.85 -10.34 1.60
C GLU A 24 2.24 -9.21 2.55
N ILE A 25 3.52 -9.17 2.89
CA ILE A 25 4.07 -8.11 3.72
C ILE A 25 4.86 -7.18 2.79
N HIS A 26 4.50 -5.91 2.76
CA HIS A 26 5.17 -4.90 1.95
C HIS A 26 5.82 -3.86 2.84
N PHE A 27 7.09 -3.61 2.60
CA PHE A 27 7.81 -2.55 3.29
C PHE A 27 7.74 -1.29 2.45
N CYS A 28 7.14 -0.25 3.02
CA CYS A 28 6.95 1.02 2.34
C CYS A 28 7.96 2.03 2.88
N VAL A 29 8.85 2.45 2.01
CA VAL A 29 9.93 3.36 2.37
C VAL A 29 9.69 4.70 1.70
N ALA A 30 9.89 5.77 2.46
CA ALA A 30 9.82 7.10 1.87
C ALA A 30 10.88 7.21 0.78
N SER A 31 10.42 7.54 -0.43
CA SER A 31 11.24 7.34 -1.62
C SER A 31 12.17 8.48 -2.00
N GLU A 32 12.17 9.55 -1.25
CA GLU A 32 12.89 10.73 -1.66
C GLU A 32 14.41 10.65 -1.54
N GLU A 33 14.85 9.71 -0.75
CA GLU A 33 16.25 9.59 -0.45
C GLU A 33 16.77 8.24 -0.88
N VAL A 34 16.69 7.96 -2.17
CA VAL A 34 17.30 6.75 -2.66
C VAL A 34 18.78 6.90 -2.44
N VAL A 35 19.30 6.10 -1.57
CA VAL A 35 20.69 6.14 -1.23
C VAL A 35 21.50 5.68 -2.42
N GLU A 36 22.25 6.60 -2.96
CA GLU A 36 23.20 6.24 -3.97
C GLU A 36 24.41 5.63 -3.29
N PHE A 37 25.05 4.74 -3.98
CA PHE A 37 26.26 4.13 -3.52
C PHE A 37 26.04 3.24 -2.30
N GLU A 38 26.81 2.41 -2.03
CA GLU A 38 26.84 1.35 -1.07
C GLU A 38 26.64 1.77 0.40
N LYS A 39 25.92 2.86 0.64
CA LYS A 39 25.67 3.30 2.02
C LYS A 39 24.36 2.73 2.51
N TRP A 40 24.37 2.27 3.74
CA TRP A 40 23.17 1.79 4.39
C TRP A 40 22.46 2.94 5.06
N THR A 41 21.16 3.04 4.83
CA THR A 41 20.32 4.03 5.49
C THR A 41 19.53 3.32 6.57
N GLN A 42 19.53 3.91 7.75
CA GLN A 42 18.77 3.35 8.86
C GLN A 42 17.31 3.77 8.75
N HIS A 43 16.44 2.80 8.73
CA HIS A 43 15.00 3.02 8.70
C HIS A 43 14.37 2.40 9.92
N LYS A 44 13.41 3.10 10.49
CA LYS A 44 12.65 2.60 11.63
C LYS A 44 11.20 2.41 11.24
N ILE A 45 10.58 1.37 11.76
CA ILE A 45 9.17 1.13 11.54
C ILE A 45 8.38 2.19 12.29
N THR A 46 7.49 2.87 11.58
CA THR A 46 6.65 3.92 12.18
C THR A 46 5.19 3.54 12.23
N ARG A 47 4.76 2.61 11.36
CA ARG A 47 3.36 2.23 11.29
C ARG A 47 3.21 0.88 10.62
N VAL A 48 2.24 0.10 11.07
CA VAL A 48 1.88 -1.16 10.44
C VAL A 48 0.37 -1.15 10.25
N GLU A 49 -0.10 -1.37 9.03
CA GLU A 49 -1.52 -1.36 8.71
C GLU A 49 -1.83 -2.39 7.64
N ILE A 50 -3.08 -2.87 7.63
CA ILE A 50 -3.57 -3.67 6.51
C ILE A 50 -4.22 -2.70 5.54
N LEU A 51 -3.71 -2.66 4.33
CA LEU A 51 -4.19 -1.73 3.31
C LEU A 51 -4.37 -2.43 1.97
N PRO A 52 -5.31 -1.95 1.15
CA PRO A 52 -5.39 -2.42 -0.22
C PRO A 52 -4.20 -1.95 -1.03
N TRP A 53 -3.76 -2.77 -1.96
CA TRP A 53 -2.67 -2.40 -2.85
C TRP A 53 -2.92 -2.96 -4.25
N LEU A 54 -2.36 -2.25 -5.22
CA LEU A 54 -2.44 -2.62 -6.62
C LEU A 54 -1.06 -2.51 -7.23
N GLU A 55 -0.62 -3.57 -7.87
CA GLU A 55 0.64 -3.56 -8.60
C GLU A 55 0.37 -3.36 -10.08
N ASN A 56 1.02 -2.38 -10.67
CA ASN A 56 0.89 -2.08 -12.08
C ASN A 56 2.27 -1.83 -12.67
N GLY A 57 2.88 -2.87 -13.22
CA GLY A 57 4.23 -2.78 -13.73
C GLY A 57 5.21 -2.45 -12.61
N GLU A 58 5.90 -1.34 -12.76
CA GLU A 58 6.88 -0.93 -11.76
C GLU A 58 6.29 -0.11 -10.64
N LYS A 59 5.01 0.23 -10.75
CA LYS A 59 4.35 1.08 -9.76
C LYS A 59 3.44 0.28 -8.86
N ILE A 60 3.40 0.68 -7.60
CA ILE A 60 2.52 0.10 -6.61
C ILE A 60 1.68 1.24 -6.05
N PHE A 61 0.36 1.06 -6.10
CA PHE A 61 -0.58 2.01 -5.51
C PHE A 61 -1.09 1.41 -4.21
N ILE A 62 -1.09 2.22 -3.19
CA ILE A 62 -1.52 1.83 -1.86
C ILE A 62 -2.67 2.73 -1.44
N ASN A 63 -3.61 2.18 -0.75
CA ASN A 63 -4.86 2.74 -0.25
C ASN A 63 -5.93 2.89 -1.34
N GLU A 64 -7.16 2.88 -0.87
CA GLU A 64 -8.33 2.83 -1.75
C GLU A 64 -8.42 4.04 -2.68
N LYS A 65 -8.16 5.22 -2.14
CA LYS A 65 -8.32 6.45 -2.93
C LYS A 65 -7.38 6.46 -4.13
N ASP A 66 -6.11 6.18 -3.89
CA ASP A 66 -5.11 6.22 -4.95
C ASP A 66 -5.37 5.15 -6.01
N ILE A 67 -5.81 3.99 -5.58
CA ILE A 67 -6.12 2.90 -6.50
C ILE A 67 -7.34 3.26 -7.35
N ARG A 68 -8.37 3.82 -6.75
CA ARG A 68 -9.56 4.23 -7.49
C ARG A 68 -9.24 5.35 -8.47
N ASP A 69 -8.41 6.30 -8.05
CA ASP A 69 -7.98 7.38 -8.95
C ASP A 69 -7.21 6.85 -10.14
N PHE A 70 -6.38 5.84 -9.91
CA PHE A 70 -5.67 5.18 -11.00
C PHE A 70 -6.64 4.57 -12.01
N PHE A 71 -7.66 3.85 -11.54
CA PHE A 71 -8.64 3.24 -12.45
C PHE A 71 -9.47 4.28 -13.19
N VAL A 72 -9.79 5.39 -12.54
CA VAL A 72 -10.48 6.50 -13.21
C VAL A 72 -9.60 7.05 -14.33
N GLY A 73 -8.32 7.23 -14.07
CA GLY A 73 -7.39 7.72 -15.09
C GLY A 73 -7.15 6.76 -16.24
N GLU A 74 -7.21 5.45 -15.97
CA GLU A 74 -7.04 4.44 -17.01
C GLU A 74 -8.29 4.29 -17.88
N SER A 75 -9.40 4.79 -17.40
CA SER A 75 -10.66 4.64 -18.09
C SER A 75 -10.95 5.90 -18.88
N ASP A 76 -10.98 5.79 -20.19
CA ASP A 76 -11.27 6.91 -21.07
C ASP A 76 -12.79 7.00 -21.26
N PHE A 77 -13.45 7.62 -20.30
CA PHE A 77 -14.91 7.57 -20.24
C PHE A 77 -15.55 8.94 -20.38
N ASP A 78 -15.26 9.63 -21.47
CA ASP A 78 -15.87 10.93 -21.71
C ASP A 78 -17.40 10.86 -21.83
N CYS A 79 -17.89 9.69 -22.20
CA CYS A 79 -19.32 9.51 -22.45
C CYS A 79 -20.08 8.79 -21.34
N TRP A 80 -19.40 8.48 -20.24
CA TRP A 80 -20.01 7.69 -19.19
C TRP A 80 -20.60 8.57 -18.11
N SER A 81 -21.74 8.16 -17.55
CA SER A 81 -22.29 8.82 -16.40
C SER A 81 -21.40 8.52 -15.19
N LYS A 82 -21.54 9.34 -14.16
CA LYS A 82 -20.81 9.13 -12.93
C LYS A 82 -21.12 7.76 -12.32
N GLU A 83 -22.39 7.35 -12.39
CA GLU A 83 -22.80 6.06 -11.85
C GLU A 83 -22.16 4.89 -12.59
N GLU A 84 -22.10 4.98 -13.92
CA GLU A 84 -21.46 3.94 -14.72
C GLU A 84 -19.97 3.89 -14.44
N LEU A 85 -19.32 5.03 -14.33
CA LEU A 85 -17.91 5.09 -14.03
C LEU A 85 -17.61 4.48 -12.66
N ASP A 86 -18.40 4.85 -11.65
CA ASP A 86 -18.21 4.30 -10.30
C ASP A 86 -18.36 2.78 -10.30
N LYS A 87 -19.30 2.25 -11.05
CA LYS A 87 -19.51 0.82 -11.12
C LYS A 87 -18.33 0.11 -11.77
N VAL A 88 -17.82 0.64 -12.87
CA VAL A 88 -16.68 0.04 -13.56
C VAL A 88 -15.44 0.10 -12.68
N VAL A 89 -15.21 1.23 -12.02
CA VAL A 89 -14.06 1.38 -11.12
C VAL A 89 -14.18 0.38 -9.98
N THR A 90 -15.35 0.24 -9.38
CA THR A 90 -15.57 -0.70 -8.29
C THR A 90 -15.31 -2.14 -8.76
N ASP A 91 -15.82 -2.50 -9.93
CA ASP A 91 -15.63 -3.85 -10.45
C ASP A 91 -14.15 -4.15 -10.70
N ARG A 92 -13.41 -3.20 -11.24
CA ARG A 92 -11.97 -3.35 -11.46
C ARG A 92 -11.20 -3.41 -10.15
N TYR A 93 -11.59 -2.57 -9.21
CA TYR A 93 -10.99 -2.56 -7.89
C TYR A 93 -11.13 -3.94 -7.24
N ASP A 94 -12.35 -4.46 -7.20
CA ASP A 94 -12.61 -5.74 -6.56
C ASP A 94 -11.89 -6.90 -7.24
N ALA A 95 -11.69 -6.81 -8.55
CA ALA A 95 -11.04 -7.87 -9.30
C ALA A 95 -9.52 -7.88 -9.18
N ALA A 96 -8.91 -6.72 -9.02
CA ALA A 96 -7.46 -6.58 -9.12
C ALA A 96 -6.75 -6.26 -7.81
N VAL A 97 -7.46 -5.66 -6.88
CA VAL A 97 -6.85 -5.19 -5.63
C VAL A 97 -6.69 -6.34 -4.64
N LYS A 98 -5.55 -6.35 -3.99
CA LYS A 98 -5.26 -7.32 -2.93
C LYS A 98 -5.05 -6.56 -1.63
N MET A 99 -5.28 -7.23 -0.52
CA MET A 99 -4.97 -6.66 0.79
C MET A 99 -3.58 -7.12 1.21
N ALA A 100 -2.84 -6.24 1.83
CA ALA A 100 -1.49 -6.56 2.28
C ALA A 100 -1.21 -5.91 3.63
N ILE A 101 -0.26 -6.50 4.32
CA ILE A 101 0.27 -5.93 5.57
C ILE A 101 1.34 -4.94 5.16
N CYS A 102 1.06 -3.66 5.35
CA CYS A 102 1.98 -2.60 4.94
C CYS A 102 2.76 -2.10 6.15
N VAL A 103 4.07 -2.17 6.04
CA VAL A 103 4.99 -1.72 7.09
C VAL A 103 5.62 -0.43 6.61
N PHE A 104 5.31 0.65 7.28
CA PHE A 104 5.83 1.97 6.90
C PHE A 104 7.07 2.28 7.71
N THR A 105 8.10 2.75 7.03
CA THR A 105 9.36 3.09 7.66
C THR A 105 9.78 4.49 7.27
N ASN A 106 10.51 5.15 8.17
CA ASN A 106 11.10 6.44 7.90
C ASN A 106 12.60 6.37 8.19
N ALA A 107 13.36 7.06 7.36
CA ALA A 107 14.78 7.22 7.60
C ALA A 107 14.99 8.26 8.71
N ASP A 108 15.97 8.02 9.54
CA ASP A 108 16.39 8.99 10.55
C ASP A 108 17.43 9.92 9.99
#